data_36ee19ef21d734d6436c79e7539eba1d
#
_entry.id   36ee19ef21d734d6436c79e7539eba1d
#
_cell.length_a   1.000
_cell.length_b   1.000
_cell.length_c   1.000
_cell.angle_alpha   90.00
_cell.angle_beta   90.00
_cell.angle_gamma   90.00
#
_symmetry.space_group_name_H-M   'P 1'
#
loop_
_entity.id
_entity.type
_entity.pdbx_description
1 polymer ?
#
loop_
_entity_poly.entity_id
_entity_poly.type
_entity_poly.pdbx_seq_one_letter_code
_entity_poly.pdbx_strand_id
1 'polypeptide(L)'
;MKKKEEPIRIAQIVGKWIGGGVEAVVMNYYRHLDHSKIQFDFICDDDSTNIPYDEIEKLGGKVILIPPYQKVFKYQRELRRVLRDGKYKIVHSHINTLSVFPLYAAKKVGVPVRIAHSHSTTNKKEWKKNLLKQVLRPFSKKYATNYMC
;
A
#
# COMPACT_ATOMS: atom_id res chain seq x y z
N MET A 1 -32.76 -16.10 2.22
CA MET A 1 -32.06 -14.87 1.79
C MET A 1 -30.57 -15.20 1.59
N LYS A 2 -30.04 -15.00 0.42
CA LYS A 2 -28.57 -15.11 0.19
C LYS A 2 -27.92 -13.98 0.99
N LYS A 3 -27.04 -14.31 1.94
CA LYS A 3 -26.19 -13.33 2.63
C LYS A 3 -25.40 -12.60 1.55
N LYS A 4 -25.55 -11.27 1.44
CA LYS A 4 -24.76 -10.47 0.50
C LYS A 4 -23.32 -10.62 0.96
N GLU A 5 -22.47 -11.24 0.14
CA GLU A 5 -21.06 -11.40 0.47
C GLU A 5 -20.42 -10.00 0.55
N GLU A 6 -19.71 -9.75 1.64
CA GLU A 6 -18.96 -8.50 1.77
C GLU A 6 -17.79 -8.49 0.77
N PRO A 7 -17.47 -7.34 0.17
CA PRO A 7 -16.37 -7.24 -0.77
C PRO A 7 -15.04 -7.57 -0.09
N ILE A 8 -14.13 -8.17 -0.84
CA ILE A 8 -12.74 -8.35 -0.40
C ILE A 8 -12.08 -6.99 -0.30
N ARG A 9 -11.61 -6.62 0.89
CA ARG A 9 -10.88 -5.38 1.10
C ARG A 9 -9.38 -5.59 0.94
N ILE A 10 -8.76 -4.77 0.11
CA ILE A 10 -7.31 -4.78 -0.16
C ILE A 10 -6.69 -3.54 0.48
N ALA A 11 -5.67 -3.74 1.30
CA ALA A 11 -4.88 -2.65 1.84
C ALA A 11 -3.89 -2.15 0.78
N GLN A 12 -4.13 -0.95 0.25
CA GLN A 12 -3.28 -0.28 -0.74
C GLN A 12 -2.29 0.64 -0.02
N ILE A 13 -1.02 0.26 0.03
CA ILE A 13 0.04 1.08 0.63
C ILE A 13 0.58 2.01 -0.44
N VAL A 14 0.24 3.28 -0.34
CA VAL A 14 0.62 4.30 -1.33
C VAL A 14 1.82 5.13 -0.87
N GLY A 15 2.04 5.21 0.45
CA GLY A 15 3.05 6.08 1.04
C GLY A 15 2.58 7.52 1.09
N LYS A 16 3.45 8.46 0.81
CA LYS A 16 3.10 9.88 0.80
C LYS A 16 2.30 10.23 -0.45
N TRP A 17 1.04 10.57 -0.25
CA TRP A 17 0.15 11.02 -1.33
C TRP A 17 0.37 12.49 -1.63
N ILE A 18 0.77 12.81 -2.84
CA ILE A 18 0.99 14.20 -3.31
C ILE A 18 0.23 14.53 -4.60
N GLY A 19 -0.52 13.58 -5.14
CA GLY A 19 -1.22 13.71 -6.42
C GLY A 19 -0.33 13.37 -7.62
N GLY A 20 0.59 12.44 -7.45
CA GLY A 20 1.50 11.99 -8.51
C GLY A 20 0.94 10.91 -9.42
N GLY A 21 1.80 10.35 -10.28
CA GLY A 21 1.41 9.36 -11.28
C GLY A 21 0.98 8.02 -10.68
N VAL A 22 1.60 7.59 -9.58
CA VAL A 22 1.23 6.33 -8.91
C VAL A 22 -0.18 6.39 -8.39
N GLU A 23 -0.53 7.47 -7.68
CA GLU A 23 -1.85 7.70 -7.11
C GLU A 23 -2.92 7.80 -8.22
N ALA A 24 -2.59 8.46 -9.33
CA ALA A 24 -3.48 8.55 -10.49
C ALA A 24 -3.79 7.17 -11.08
N VAL A 25 -2.78 6.31 -11.21
CA VAL A 25 -2.94 4.93 -11.69
C VAL A 25 -3.80 4.11 -10.74
N VAL A 26 -3.51 4.14 -9.44
CA VAL A 26 -4.26 3.38 -8.44
C VAL A 26 -5.72 3.84 -8.37
N MET A 27 -5.97 5.16 -8.42
CA MET A 27 -7.33 5.69 -8.47
C MET A 27 -8.06 5.34 -9.76
N ASN A 28 -7.35 5.31 -10.89
CA ASN A 28 -7.97 4.88 -12.15
C ASN A 28 -8.45 3.43 -12.09
N TYR A 29 -7.64 2.52 -11.55
CA TYR A 29 -8.10 1.15 -11.31
C TYR A 29 -9.27 1.12 -10.33
N TYR A 30 -9.19 1.87 -9.24
CA TYR A 30 -10.23 1.88 -8.22
C TYR A 30 -11.59 2.32 -8.78
N ARG A 31 -11.63 3.36 -9.61
CA ARG A 31 -12.85 3.85 -10.26
C ARG A 31 -13.55 2.81 -11.14
N HIS A 32 -12.80 1.87 -11.71
CA HIS A 32 -13.30 0.88 -12.67
C HIS A 32 -13.54 -0.51 -12.06
N LEU A 33 -13.34 -0.67 -10.75
CA LEU A 33 -13.60 -1.94 -10.06
C LEU A 33 -15.11 -2.18 -9.85
N ASP A 34 -15.48 -3.45 -9.79
CA ASP A 34 -16.75 -3.86 -9.20
C ASP A 34 -16.67 -3.77 -7.68
N HIS A 35 -17.13 -2.65 -7.13
CA HIS A 35 -17.07 -2.36 -5.70
C HIS A 35 -17.93 -3.29 -4.83
N SER A 36 -18.82 -4.06 -5.44
CA SER A 36 -19.56 -5.11 -4.73
C SER A 36 -18.71 -6.34 -4.41
N LYS A 37 -17.59 -6.53 -5.12
CA LYS A 37 -16.67 -7.65 -4.97
C LYS A 37 -15.33 -7.27 -4.37
N ILE A 38 -14.80 -6.10 -4.72
CA ILE A 38 -13.49 -5.63 -4.30
C ILE A 38 -13.58 -4.19 -3.83
N GLN A 39 -12.95 -3.93 -2.68
CA GLN A 39 -12.78 -2.58 -2.14
C GLN A 39 -11.32 -2.30 -1.85
N PHE A 40 -10.91 -1.04 -2.00
CA PHE A 40 -9.60 -0.57 -1.59
C PHE A 40 -9.70 0.25 -0.31
N ASP A 41 -8.78 0.00 0.61
CA ASP A 41 -8.49 0.87 1.74
C ASP A 41 -7.08 1.42 1.55
N PHE A 42 -6.98 2.75 1.44
CA PHE A 42 -5.74 3.44 1.14
C PHE A 42 -5.01 3.76 2.44
N ILE A 43 -3.81 3.22 2.60
CA ILE A 43 -2.94 3.50 3.75
C ILE A 43 -1.86 4.45 3.26
N CYS A 44 -1.87 5.65 3.81
CA CYS A 44 -1.02 6.75 3.38
C CYS A 44 -0.23 7.32 4.56
N ASP A 45 0.87 7.99 4.25
CA ASP A 45 1.65 8.72 5.26
C ASP A 45 0.83 9.90 5.80
N ASP A 46 0.98 10.21 7.09
CA ASP A 46 0.21 11.25 7.79
C ASP A 46 0.55 12.69 7.33
N ASP A 47 1.64 12.85 6.58
CA ASP A 47 2.04 14.10 5.94
C ASP A 47 1.62 14.19 4.45
N SER A 48 0.70 13.34 4.04
CA SER A 48 0.12 13.35 2.68
C SER A 48 -0.74 14.58 2.43
N THR A 49 -0.78 15.00 1.16
CA THR A 49 -1.60 16.12 0.68
C THR A 49 -2.42 15.68 -0.52
N ASN A 50 -3.48 16.44 -0.85
CA ASN A 50 -4.30 16.20 -2.06
C ASN A 50 -4.95 14.81 -2.15
N ILE A 51 -5.21 14.15 -1.02
CA ILE A 51 -5.97 12.89 -1.02
C ILE A 51 -7.43 13.17 -1.38
N PRO A 52 -8.01 12.46 -2.36
CA PRO A 52 -9.41 12.64 -2.77
C PRO A 52 -10.37 11.89 -1.82
N TYR A 53 -10.46 12.35 -0.56
CA TYR A 53 -11.26 11.69 0.49
C TYR A 53 -12.71 11.45 0.07
N ASP A 54 -13.38 12.50 -0.42
CA ASP A 54 -14.81 12.41 -0.78
C ASP A 54 -15.07 11.39 -1.88
N GLU A 55 -14.18 11.30 -2.88
CA GLU A 55 -14.30 10.33 -3.94
C GLU A 55 -14.08 8.90 -3.43
N ILE A 56 -13.05 8.69 -2.60
CA ILE A 56 -12.74 7.37 -2.04
C ILE A 56 -13.88 6.87 -1.16
N GLU A 57 -14.41 7.71 -0.28
CA GLU A 57 -15.54 7.38 0.61
C GLU A 57 -16.81 7.12 -0.18
N LYS A 58 -17.10 7.93 -1.19
CA LYS A 58 -18.28 7.74 -2.07
C LYS A 58 -18.25 6.40 -2.80
N LEU A 59 -17.07 5.89 -3.13
CA LEU A 59 -16.88 4.57 -3.75
C LEU A 59 -16.84 3.43 -2.74
N GLY A 60 -16.91 3.71 -1.44
CA GLY A 60 -16.95 2.72 -0.35
C GLY A 60 -15.57 2.36 0.24
N GLY A 61 -14.52 3.04 -0.18
CA GLY A 61 -13.16 2.89 0.35
C GLY A 61 -12.92 3.68 1.62
N LYS A 62 -11.73 3.50 2.19
CA LYS A 62 -11.28 4.21 3.38
C LYS A 62 -9.89 4.78 3.15
N VAL A 63 -9.59 5.86 3.84
CA VAL A 63 -8.23 6.41 3.93
C VAL A 63 -7.76 6.27 5.37
N ILE A 64 -6.61 5.68 5.56
CA ILE A 64 -5.99 5.45 6.87
C ILE A 64 -4.61 6.10 6.85
N LEU A 65 -4.40 7.06 7.74
CA LEU A 65 -3.13 7.77 7.87
C LEU A 65 -2.27 7.10 8.94
N ILE A 66 -1.00 6.87 8.61
CA ILE A 66 -0.01 6.29 9.53
C ILE A 66 1.27 7.13 9.46
N PRO A 67 2.13 7.10 10.50
CA PRO A 67 3.44 7.73 10.42
C PRO A 67 4.25 7.20 9.24
N PRO A 68 5.10 8.02 8.57
CA PRO A 68 5.90 7.58 7.44
C PRO A 68 6.99 6.57 7.86
N TYR A 69 7.47 5.77 6.89
CA TYR A 69 8.42 4.68 7.14
C TYR A 69 9.74 5.13 7.78
N GLN A 70 10.14 6.39 7.65
CA GLN A 70 11.33 6.96 8.30
C GLN A 70 11.23 6.89 9.83
N LYS A 71 10.01 6.92 10.38
CA LYS A 71 9.72 6.67 11.79
C LYS A 71 9.49 5.17 12.03
N VAL A 72 10.51 4.35 11.76
CA VAL A 72 10.42 2.89 11.59
C VAL A 72 9.59 2.20 12.67
N PHE A 73 9.85 2.47 13.96
CA PHE A 73 9.15 1.79 15.06
C PHE A 73 7.66 2.17 15.12
N LYS A 74 7.35 3.46 14.96
CA LYS A 74 5.98 3.96 14.95
C LYS A 74 5.23 3.43 13.72
N TYR A 75 5.86 3.49 12.55
CA TYR A 75 5.33 2.96 11.31
C TYR A 75 4.96 1.48 11.44
N GLN A 76 5.90 0.65 11.88
CA GLN A 76 5.68 -0.78 12.04
C GLN A 76 4.56 -1.09 13.04
N ARG A 77 4.52 -0.38 14.18
CA ARG A 77 3.48 -0.57 15.18
C ARG A 77 2.09 -0.23 14.63
N GLU A 78 1.94 0.95 14.05
CA GLU A 78 0.64 1.42 13.54
C GLU A 78 0.17 0.60 12.34
N LEU A 79 1.05 0.30 11.39
CA LEU A 79 0.68 -0.51 10.24
C LEU A 79 0.26 -1.93 10.64
N ARG A 80 0.99 -2.57 11.56
CA ARG A 80 0.59 -3.89 12.07
C ARG A 80 -0.77 -3.85 12.77
N ARG A 81 -1.04 -2.81 13.54
CA ARG A 81 -2.34 -2.60 14.18
C ARG A 81 -3.43 -2.48 13.12
N VAL A 82 -3.27 -1.61 12.15
CA VAL A 82 -4.23 -1.40 11.05
C VAL A 82 -4.50 -2.70 10.29
N LEU A 83 -3.45 -3.43 9.91
CA LEU A 83 -3.59 -4.66 9.14
C LEU A 83 -4.28 -5.78 9.92
N ARG A 84 -4.00 -5.88 11.21
CA ARG A 84 -4.62 -6.87 12.10
C ARG A 84 -6.09 -6.54 12.35
N ASP A 85 -6.39 -5.30 12.73
CA ASP A 85 -7.74 -4.85 13.06
C ASP A 85 -8.66 -4.89 11.84
N GLY A 86 -8.14 -4.54 10.67
CA GLY A 86 -8.84 -4.62 9.39
C GLY A 86 -8.96 -6.03 8.83
N LYS A 87 -8.28 -7.03 9.42
CA LYS A 87 -8.27 -8.44 8.98
C LYS A 87 -7.94 -8.62 7.50
N TYR A 88 -7.04 -7.78 6.98
CA TYR A 88 -6.68 -7.80 5.57
C TYR A 88 -6.03 -9.13 5.17
N LYS A 89 -6.45 -9.65 4.01
CA LYS A 89 -5.87 -10.84 3.38
C LYS A 89 -4.89 -10.50 2.25
N ILE A 90 -4.97 -9.29 1.75
CA ILE A 90 -4.13 -8.79 0.65
C ILE A 90 -3.60 -7.42 1.02
N VAL A 91 -2.28 -7.26 0.93
CA VAL A 91 -1.57 -6.00 0.99
C VAL A 91 -0.88 -5.76 -0.35
N HIS A 92 -1.15 -4.62 -0.95
CA HIS A 92 -0.57 -4.20 -2.21
C HIS A 92 0.22 -2.91 -2.00
N SER A 93 1.53 -3.00 -2.08
CA SER A 93 2.43 -1.87 -1.85
C SER A 93 2.94 -1.28 -3.17
N HIS A 94 2.81 0.04 -3.29
CA HIS A 94 3.18 0.82 -4.48
C HIS A 94 4.45 1.65 -4.32
N ILE A 95 5.19 1.49 -3.22
CA ILE A 95 6.33 2.32 -2.89
C ILE A 95 7.67 1.72 -3.36
N ASN A 96 7.65 0.98 -4.45
CA ASN A 96 8.83 0.39 -5.09
C ASN A 96 9.68 -0.46 -4.11
N THR A 97 10.98 -0.27 -4.06
CA THR A 97 11.88 -0.97 -3.13
C THR A 97 11.62 -0.69 -1.64
N LEU A 98 11.01 0.45 -1.31
CA LEU A 98 10.57 0.77 0.05
C LEU A 98 9.41 -0.11 0.52
N SER A 99 8.81 -0.89 -0.38
CA SER A 99 7.80 -1.90 -0.06
C SER A 99 8.27 -2.95 0.94
N VAL A 100 9.58 -3.09 1.15
CA VAL A 100 10.13 -3.95 2.21
C VAL A 100 9.56 -3.61 3.59
N PHE A 101 9.34 -2.33 3.90
CA PHE A 101 8.81 -1.90 5.19
C PHE A 101 7.36 -2.35 5.42
N PRO A 102 6.39 -2.04 4.54
CA PRO A 102 5.02 -2.50 4.72
C PRO A 102 4.86 -4.02 4.54
N LEU A 103 5.61 -4.64 3.63
CA LEU A 103 5.50 -6.08 3.43
C LEU A 103 6.08 -6.88 4.59
N TYR A 104 7.12 -6.38 5.26
CA TYR A 104 7.60 -6.94 6.53
C TYR A 104 6.52 -6.88 7.60
N ALA A 105 5.86 -5.73 7.78
CA ALA A 105 4.75 -5.58 8.72
C ALA A 105 3.62 -6.58 8.42
N ALA A 106 3.22 -6.68 7.15
CA ALA A 106 2.18 -7.59 6.69
C ALA A 106 2.53 -9.06 6.97
N LYS A 107 3.78 -9.46 6.70
CA LYS A 107 4.27 -10.82 7.02
C LYS A 107 4.20 -11.10 8.51
N LYS A 108 4.60 -10.14 9.35
CA LYS A 108 4.60 -10.31 10.81
C LYS A 108 3.21 -10.51 11.41
N VAL A 109 2.18 -9.97 10.80
CA VAL A 109 0.78 -10.16 11.24
C VAL A 109 0.03 -11.23 10.44
N GLY A 110 0.73 -11.97 9.58
CA GLY A 110 0.18 -13.13 8.89
C GLY A 110 -0.70 -12.84 7.68
N VAL A 111 -0.53 -11.68 7.02
CA VAL A 111 -1.23 -11.39 5.76
C VAL A 111 -0.72 -12.33 4.68
N PRO A 112 -1.57 -13.20 4.09
CA PRO A 112 -1.11 -14.27 3.19
C PRO A 112 -0.67 -13.79 1.81
N VAL A 113 -1.26 -12.72 1.27
CA VAL A 113 -0.94 -12.17 -0.05
C VAL A 113 -0.30 -10.79 0.12
N ARG A 114 0.95 -10.66 -0.31
CA ARG A 114 1.76 -9.46 -0.17
C ARG A 114 2.38 -9.11 -1.52
N ILE A 115 1.87 -8.04 -2.14
CA ILE A 115 2.23 -7.64 -3.50
C ILE A 115 3.19 -6.46 -3.45
N ALA A 116 4.36 -6.59 -4.05
CA ALA A 116 5.28 -5.49 -4.31
C ALA A 116 5.09 -5.00 -5.74
N HIS A 117 4.68 -3.74 -5.90
CA HIS A 117 4.47 -3.11 -7.20
C HIS A 117 5.53 -2.03 -7.45
N SER A 118 6.23 -2.14 -8.57
CA SER A 118 7.22 -1.15 -9.01
C SER A 118 6.63 -0.29 -10.12
N HIS A 119 6.56 1.02 -9.88
CA HIS A 119 6.02 2.00 -10.83
C HIS A 119 7.09 2.83 -11.53
N SER A 120 8.36 2.70 -11.15
CA SER A 120 9.41 3.55 -11.68
C SER A 120 10.64 2.79 -12.11
N THR A 121 11.23 3.26 -13.20
CA THR A 121 12.60 2.95 -13.58
C THR A 121 13.60 3.79 -12.74
N THR A 122 14.79 3.26 -12.54
CA THR A 122 15.83 3.92 -11.75
C THR A 122 16.26 5.25 -12.37
N ASN A 123 16.17 6.37 -11.63
CA ASN A 123 16.71 7.65 -12.05
C ASN A 123 18.18 7.77 -11.64
N LYS A 124 19.09 7.95 -12.62
CA LYS A 124 20.55 8.02 -12.39
C LYS A 124 20.99 9.20 -11.51
N LYS A 125 20.18 10.25 -11.38
CA LYS A 125 20.53 11.46 -10.61
C LYS A 125 20.37 11.31 -9.08
N GLU A 126 19.77 10.22 -8.60
CA GLU A 126 19.47 10.01 -7.18
C GLU A 126 20.32 8.88 -6.56
N TRP A 127 21.65 9.02 -6.63
CA TRP A 127 22.57 7.95 -6.24
C TRP A 127 22.42 7.43 -4.80
N LYS A 128 22.14 8.31 -3.82
CA LYS A 128 21.90 7.91 -2.41
C LYS A 128 20.65 7.05 -2.27
N LYS A 129 19.54 7.45 -2.93
CA LYS A 129 18.31 6.68 -2.96
C LYS A 129 18.49 5.36 -3.73
N ASN A 130 19.30 5.38 -4.79
CA ASN A 130 19.60 4.17 -5.56
C ASN A 130 20.43 3.18 -4.76
N LEU A 131 21.37 3.63 -3.92
CA LEU A 131 22.14 2.77 -3.03
C LEU A 131 21.23 2.09 -2.01
N LEU A 132 20.31 2.85 -1.37
CA LEU A 132 19.31 2.30 -0.47
C LEU A 132 18.42 1.27 -1.18
N LYS A 133 17.98 1.57 -2.41
CA LYS A 133 17.19 0.64 -3.23
C LYS A 133 17.96 -0.66 -3.53
N GLN A 134 19.24 -0.60 -3.81
CA GLN A 134 20.07 -1.78 -4.04
C GLN A 134 20.20 -2.65 -2.79
N VAL A 135 20.40 -2.04 -1.63
CA VAL A 135 20.48 -2.75 -0.34
C VAL A 135 19.15 -3.40 0.02
N LEU A 136 18.03 -2.73 -0.22
CA LEU A 136 16.69 -3.22 0.14
C LEU A 136 16.11 -4.23 -0.86
N ARG A 137 16.59 -4.25 -2.10
CA ARG A 137 16.04 -5.08 -3.18
C ARG A 137 15.96 -6.59 -2.85
N PRO A 138 16.99 -7.23 -2.25
CA PRO A 138 16.87 -8.65 -1.87
C PRO A 138 15.84 -8.89 -0.77
N PHE A 139 15.67 -7.93 0.15
CA PHE A 139 14.69 -8.06 1.24
C PHE A 139 13.25 -7.90 0.75
N SER A 140 13.00 -7.09 -0.28
CA SER A 140 11.65 -7.01 -0.88
C SER A 140 11.23 -8.36 -1.44
N LYS A 141 12.15 -9.10 -2.08
CA LYS A 141 11.90 -10.47 -2.53
C LYS A 141 11.57 -11.43 -1.39
N LYS A 142 12.15 -11.24 -0.22
CA LYS A 142 11.90 -12.10 0.95
C LYS A 142 10.49 -11.93 1.52
N TYR A 143 9.93 -10.73 1.46
CA TYR A 143 8.66 -10.40 2.11
C TYR A 143 7.46 -10.37 1.17
N ALA A 144 7.67 -10.19 -0.12
CA ALA A 144 6.62 -10.26 -1.13
C ALA A 144 6.27 -11.72 -1.50
N THR A 145 4.98 -11.95 -1.78
CA THR A 145 4.50 -13.20 -2.38
C THR A 145 4.33 -13.06 -3.88
N ASN A 146 4.05 -11.84 -4.35
CA ASN A 146 3.81 -11.52 -5.76
C ASN A 146 4.49 -10.19 -6.13
N TYR A 147 4.84 -10.06 -7.40
CA TYR A 147 5.46 -8.87 -7.97
C TYR A 147 4.66 -8.35 -9.14
N MET A 148 4.54 -7.02 -9.24
CA MET A 148 3.95 -6.32 -10.36
C MET A 148 4.88 -5.21 -10.84
N CYS A 149 4.90 -4.95 -12.16
CA CYS A 149 5.66 -3.86 -12.79
C CYS A 149 4.96 -3.40 -14.09
#